data_351a9cfc7337929945b572a9f4fcd852
#
_entry.id   351a9cfc7337929945b572a9f4fcd852
#
_cell.length_a   1.000
_cell.length_b   1.000
_cell.length_c   1.000
_cell.angle_alpha   90.00
_cell.angle_beta   90.00
_cell.angle_gamma   90.00
#
_symmetry.space_group_name_H-M   'P 1'
#
loop_
_entity.id
_entity.type
_entity.pdbx_description
1 polymer ?
#
loop_
_entity_poly.entity_id
_entity_poly.type
_entity_poly.pdbx_seq_one_letter_code
_entity_poly.pdbx_strand_id
1 'polypeptide(L)'
;MSQAIALVQTILGPHTSVELARETLDQALAADVDPLHWCAIHLELPAAEIMARAAGWAGLSFLDTVPRQGEACLETGRVEALGQVRMFRTRLHDREVAFAAPDFLGVLRLAGLRQERPHLCRTIFLVPEPALRTFLVDHAGPALIDAARQNMARYWPRAAAQLELTAPVRHGFAAILVLAPL
;
A
#
# COMPACT_ATOMS: atom_id res chain seq x y z
N MET A 1 11.00 -29.61 5.63
CA MET A 1 10.70 -28.78 4.45
C MET A 1 10.75 -27.31 4.86
N SER A 2 11.43 -26.44 4.09
CA SER A 2 11.48 -25.01 4.41
C SER A 2 10.07 -24.40 4.31
N GLN A 3 9.69 -23.52 5.25
CA GLN A 3 8.42 -22.80 5.22
C GLN A 3 8.24 -22.01 3.91
N ALA A 4 9.33 -21.49 3.37
CA ALA A 4 9.33 -20.78 2.08
C ALA A 4 8.85 -21.69 0.93
N ILE A 5 9.37 -22.92 0.83
CA ILE A 5 8.95 -23.87 -0.20
C ILE A 5 7.48 -24.28 -0.01
N ALA A 6 7.04 -24.47 1.23
CA ALA A 6 5.65 -24.81 1.53
C ALA A 6 4.67 -23.70 1.13
N LEU A 7 5.06 -22.43 1.34
CA LEU A 7 4.27 -21.27 0.89
C LEU A 7 4.17 -21.26 -0.63
N VAL A 8 5.29 -21.35 -1.36
CA VAL A 8 5.28 -21.38 -2.83
C VAL A 8 4.45 -22.55 -3.35
N GLN A 9 4.61 -23.76 -2.78
CA GLN A 9 3.82 -24.94 -3.15
C GLN A 9 2.31 -24.70 -2.99
N THR A 10 1.90 -24.04 -1.90
CA THR A 10 0.48 -23.68 -1.69
C THR A 10 -0.03 -22.68 -2.71
N ILE A 11 0.80 -21.71 -3.09
CA ILE A 11 0.45 -20.70 -4.11
C ILE A 11 0.31 -21.35 -5.49
N LEU A 12 1.23 -22.22 -5.86
CA LEU A 12 1.20 -22.93 -7.15
C LEU A 12 0.02 -23.92 -7.23
N GLY A 13 -0.43 -24.44 -6.09
CA GLY A 13 -1.60 -25.32 -6.03
C GLY A 13 -1.32 -26.70 -5.45
N PRO A 14 -2.39 -27.48 -5.12
CA PRO A 14 -2.29 -28.70 -4.33
C PRO A 14 -1.56 -29.86 -5.03
N HIS A 15 -1.43 -29.82 -6.35
CA HIS A 15 -0.78 -30.89 -7.13
C HIS A 15 0.69 -30.58 -7.48
N THR A 16 1.23 -29.47 -6.95
CA THR A 16 2.60 -29.04 -7.23
C THR A 16 3.61 -29.87 -6.42
N SER A 17 4.64 -30.38 -7.10
CA SER A 17 5.72 -31.08 -6.41
C SER A 17 6.59 -30.10 -5.61
N VAL A 18 7.30 -30.62 -4.61
CA VAL A 18 8.25 -29.84 -3.78
C VAL A 18 9.42 -29.33 -4.64
N GLU A 19 9.83 -30.12 -5.62
CA GLU A 19 10.92 -29.78 -6.55
C GLU A 19 10.56 -28.58 -7.40
N LEU A 20 9.34 -28.57 -7.98
CA LEU A 20 8.85 -27.44 -8.79
C LEU A 20 8.69 -26.17 -7.94
N ALA A 21 8.19 -26.30 -6.71
CA ALA A 21 8.09 -25.16 -5.79
C ALA A 21 9.46 -24.58 -5.42
N ARG A 22 10.47 -25.44 -5.25
CA ARG A 22 11.84 -24.99 -5.01
C ARG A 22 12.43 -24.29 -6.23
N GLU A 23 12.29 -24.88 -7.40
CA GLU A 23 12.76 -24.31 -8.66
C GLU A 23 12.14 -22.93 -8.91
N THR A 24 10.83 -22.81 -8.71
CA THR A 24 10.11 -21.51 -8.85
C THR A 24 10.65 -20.48 -7.87
N LEU A 25 10.90 -20.87 -6.61
CA LEU A 25 11.49 -19.96 -5.61
C LEU A 25 12.91 -19.53 -6.02
N ASP A 26 13.73 -20.45 -6.46
CA ASP A 26 15.12 -20.18 -6.87
C ASP A 26 15.14 -19.26 -8.10
N GLN A 27 14.24 -19.46 -9.07
CA GLN A 27 14.10 -18.59 -10.24
C GLN A 27 13.68 -17.17 -9.84
N ALA A 28 12.71 -17.01 -8.96
CA ALA A 28 12.28 -15.72 -8.46
C ALA A 28 13.41 -14.97 -7.77
N LEU A 29 14.16 -15.66 -6.91
CA LEU A 29 15.30 -15.10 -6.18
C LEU A 29 16.47 -14.74 -7.13
N ALA A 30 16.73 -15.57 -8.14
CA ALA A 30 17.77 -15.30 -9.15
C ALA A 30 17.43 -14.06 -10.01
N ALA A 31 16.13 -13.80 -10.23
CA ALA A 31 15.64 -12.63 -10.95
C ALA A 31 15.50 -11.38 -10.06
N ASP A 32 15.81 -11.45 -8.77
CA ASP A 32 15.59 -10.38 -7.77
C ASP A 32 14.15 -9.87 -7.75
N VAL A 33 13.18 -10.80 -7.88
CA VAL A 33 11.74 -10.52 -7.87
C VAL A 33 11.10 -11.17 -6.64
N ASP A 34 10.14 -10.46 -6.02
CA ASP A 34 9.35 -11.04 -4.93
C ASP A 34 8.64 -12.32 -5.41
N PRO A 35 8.79 -13.48 -4.71
CA PRO A 35 8.21 -14.74 -5.14
C PRO A 35 6.68 -14.74 -5.27
N LEU A 36 5.94 -13.89 -4.51
CA LEU A 36 4.49 -13.75 -4.69
C LEU A 36 4.18 -13.09 -6.03
N HIS A 37 4.95 -12.07 -6.37
CA HIS A 37 4.80 -11.36 -7.64
C HIS A 37 5.22 -12.25 -8.82
N TRP A 38 6.32 -12.99 -8.66
CA TRP A 38 6.77 -13.98 -9.64
C TRP A 38 5.68 -15.00 -9.95
N CYS A 39 5.08 -15.60 -8.91
CA CYS A 39 3.97 -16.55 -9.07
C CYS A 39 2.75 -15.90 -9.74
N ALA A 40 2.41 -14.65 -9.40
CA ALA A 40 1.28 -13.96 -10.02
C ALA A 40 1.44 -13.83 -11.54
N ILE A 41 2.63 -13.46 -12.01
CA ILE A 41 2.94 -13.33 -13.43
C ILE A 41 2.92 -14.70 -14.13
N HIS A 42 3.59 -15.71 -13.56
CA HIS A 42 3.73 -17.02 -14.22
C HIS A 42 2.44 -17.86 -14.20
N LEU A 43 1.58 -17.65 -13.23
CA LEU A 43 0.28 -18.32 -13.15
C LEU A 43 -0.83 -17.51 -13.82
N GLU A 44 -0.52 -16.29 -14.29
CA GLU A 44 -1.53 -15.34 -14.81
C GLU A 44 -2.69 -15.10 -13.83
N LEU A 45 -2.39 -15.15 -12.52
CA LEU A 45 -3.38 -14.97 -11.47
C LEU A 45 -3.37 -13.53 -10.95
N PRO A 46 -4.55 -12.99 -10.59
CA PRO A 46 -4.63 -11.68 -9.96
C PRO A 46 -3.94 -11.68 -8.59
N ALA A 47 -3.36 -10.54 -8.21
CA ALA A 47 -2.68 -10.38 -6.91
C ALA A 47 -3.58 -10.75 -5.72
N ALA A 48 -4.90 -10.56 -5.85
CA ALA A 48 -5.88 -10.94 -4.84
C ALA A 48 -5.88 -12.46 -4.59
N GLU A 49 -5.86 -13.26 -5.66
CA GLU A 49 -5.84 -14.73 -5.56
C GLU A 49 -4.55 -15.23 -4.93
N ILE A 50 -3.40 -14.67 -5.33
CA ILE A 50 -2.10 -15.00 -4.73
C ILE A 50 -2.10 -14.68 -3.23
N MET A 51 -2.59 -13.49 -2.86
CA MET A 51 -2.65 -13.09 -1.46
C MET A 51 -3.65 -13.92 -0.66
N ALA A 52 -4.77 -14.32 -1.25
CA ALA A 52 -5.74 -15.21 -0.61
C ALA A 52 -5.13 -16.59 -0.29
N ARG A 53 -4.38 -17.18 -1.25
CA ARG A 53 -3.67 -18.45 -1.03
C ARG A 53 -2.58 -18.32 0.04
N ALA A 54 -1.81 -17.22 0.00
CA ALA A 54 -0.80 -16.92 1.01
C ALA A 54 -1.41 -16.74 2.42
N ALA A 55 -2.54 -16.04 2.52
CA ALA A 55 -3.29 -15.88 3.75
C ALA A 55 -3.80 -17.22 4.29
N GLY A 56 -4.36 -18.06 3.42
CA GLY A 56 -4.81 -19.41 3.77
C GLY A 56 -3.67 -20.27 4.33
N TRP A 57 -2.50 -20.24 3.67
CA TRP A 57 -1.30 -20.93 4.16
C TRP A 57 -0.84 -20.43 5.53
N ALA A 58 -0.77 -19.09 5.70
CA ALA A 58 -0.40 -18.49 6.99
C ALA A 58 -1.50 -18.63 8.05
N GLY A 59 -2.72 -19.02 7.64
CA GLY A 59 -3.91 -19.12 8.48
C GLY A 59 -4.36 -17.77 9.01
N LEU A 60 -4.22 -16.73 8.21
CA LEU A 60 -4.66 -15.36 8.47
C LEU A 60 -5.95 -15.06 7.71
N SER A 61 -6.69 -14.06 8.17
CA SER A 61 -7.88 -13.60 7.46
C SER A 61 -7.49 -12.83 6.21
N PHE A 62 -8.24 -13.02 5.13
CA PHE A 62 -8.07 -12.31 3.86
C PHE A 62 -9.30 -11.44 3.57
N LEU A 63 -9.06 -10.26 3.00
CA LEU A 63 -10.08 -9.39 2.42
C LEU A 63 -9.59 -8.90 1.06
N ASP A 64 -10.47 -8.92 0.07
CA ASP A 64 -10.17 -8.46 -1.29
C ASP A 64 -10.04 -6.93 -1.37
N THR A 65 -10.76 -6.23 -0.50
CA THR A 65 -10.76 -4.76 -0.43
C THR A 65 -10.64 -4.29 1.01
N VAL A 66 -10.11 -3.08 1.21
CA VAL A 66 -10.08 -2.43 2.52
C VAL A 66 -11.41 -1.71 2.77
N PRO A 67 -12.10 -1.96 3.90
CA PRO A 67 -13.33 -1.25 4.24
C PRO A 67 -13.10 0.26 4.35
N ARG A 68 -13.96 1.07 3.72
CA ARG A 68 -13.84 2.54 3.71
C ARG A 68 -14.18 3.22 5.04
N GLN A 69 -14.72 2.48 6.01
CA GLN A 69 -15.28 3.01 7.26
C GLN A 69 -14.23 3.19 8.37
N GLY A 70 -12.95 3.09 8.10
CA GLY A 70 -11.91 3.20 9.12
C GLY A 70 -11.20 4.56 9.08
N GLU A 71 -10.97 5.16 10.25
CA GLU A 71 -10.03 6.27 10.37
C GLU A 71 -8.61 5.70 10.24
N ALA A 72 -7.95 5.95 9.11
CA ALA A 72 -6.56 5.55 8.94
C ALA A 72 -5.65 6.47 9.76
N CYS A 73 -5.09 5.96 10.82
CA CYS A 73 -4.01 6.64 11.52
C CYS A 73 -2.69 6.39 10.74
N LEU A 74 -2.38 7.28 9.82
CA LEU A 74 -1.14 7.25 9.05
C LEU A 74 -0.17 8.26 9.64
N GLU A 75 0.92 7.78 10.20
CA GLU A 75 2.01 8.61 10.72
C GLU A 75 2.90 9.21 9.63
N THR A 76 2.50 9.13 8.35
CA THR A 76 3.33 9.55 7.22
C THR A 76 3.00 10.97 6.80
N GLY A 77 3.97 11.86 6.93
CA GLY A 77 3.89 13.25 6.44
C GLY A 77 4.34 13.46 4.98
N ARG A 78 4.59 12.39 4.21
CA ARG A 78 5.13 12.46 2.85
C ARG A 78 4.40 11.52 1.89
N VAL A 79 4.07 12.02 0.69
CA VAL A 79 3.40 11.24 -0.37
C VAL A 79 4.24 10.03 -0.80
N GLU A 80 5.57 10.21 -0.91
CA GLU A 80 6.51 9.17 -1.31
C GLU A 80 6.52 7.99 -0.33
N ALA A 81 6.27 8.26 0.94
CA ALA A 81 6.24 7.23 1.97
C ALA A 81 5.02 6.31 1.84
N LEU A 82 3.93 6.74 1.18
CA LEU A 82 2.76 5.89 0.93
C LEU A 82 3.14 4.65 0.12
N GLY A 83 4.09 4.76 -0.80
CA GLY A 83 4.61 3.64 -1.58
C GLY A 83 5.29 2.55 -0.74
N GLN A 84 5.77 2.89 0.44
CA GLN A 84 6.50 1.97 1.33
C GLN A 84 5.61 1.38 2.44
N VAL A 85 4.39 1.92 2.62
CA VAL A 85 3.46 1.41 3.63
C VAL A 85 2.97 0.02 3.22
N ARG A 86 3.33 -1.00 3.99
CA ARG A 86 2.90 -2.39 3.80
C ARG A 86 1.83 -2.82 4.79
N MET A 87 1.61 -2.03 5.83
CA MET A 87 0.61 -2.30 6.86
C MET A 87 0.17 -0.98 7.49
N PHE A 88 -1.11 -0.85 7.80
CA PHE A 88 -1.62 0.22 8.63
C PHE A 88 -2.64 -0.30 9.62
N ARG A 89 -2.84 0.45 10.71
CA ARG A 89 -3.85 0.16 11.72
C ARG A 89 -5.00 1.13 11.60
N THR A 90 -6.18 0.64 11.88
CA THR A 90 -7.41 1.45 11.93
C THR A 90 -8.34 0.91 13.01
N ARG A 91 -9.31 1.72 13.40
CA ARG A 91 -10.36 1.29 14.31
C ARG A 91 -11.64 1.01 13.52
N LEU A 92 -12.13 -0.21 13.60
CA LEU A 92 -13.37 -0.66 12.98
C LEU A 92 -14.31 -1.11 14.10
N HIS A 93 -15.47 -0.45 14.23
CA HIS A 93 -16.46 -0.79 15.27
C HIS A 93 -15.83 -0.98 16.66
N ASP A 94 -15.05 0.00 17.11
CA ASP A 94 -14.32 0.01 18.40
C ASP A 94 -13.25 -1.07 18.59
N ARG A 95 -12.91 -1.79 17.55
CA ARG A 95 -11.80 -2.76 17.54
C ARG A 95 -10.64 -2.26 16.71
N GLU A 96 -9.45 -2.33 17.27
CA GLU A 96 -8.23 -2.07 16.51
C GLU A 96 -7.95 -3.26 15.59
N VAL A 97 -7.83 -2.97 14.30
CA VAL A 97 -7.51 -3.94 13.26
C VAL A 97 -6.34 -3.44 12.41
N ALA A 98 -5.59 -4.35 11.82
CA ALA A 98 -4.51 -4.03 10.91
C ALA A 98 -4.79 -4.64 9.53
N PHE A 99 -4.57 -3.84 8.49
CA PHE A 99 -4.57 -4.29 7.11
C PHE A 99 -3.15 -4.33 6.59
N ALA A 100 -2.75 -5.45 6.03
CA ALA A 100 -1.39 -5.69 5.57
C ALA A 100 -1.37 -6.26 4.15
N ALA A 101 -0.48 -5.71 3.32
CA ALA A 101 -0.09 -6.26 2.02
C ALA A 101 1.40 -6.63 2.08
N PRO A 102 1.74 -7.73 2.79
CA PRO A 102 3.12 -8.13 2.97
C PRO A 102 3.73 -8.65 1.67
N ASP A 103 5.04 -8.53 1.54
CA ASP A 103 5.85 -9.28 0.60
C ASP A 103 6.00 -10.75 1.05
N PHE A 104 6.70 -11.54 0.27
CA PHE A 104 6.94 -12.96 0.57
C PHE A 104 7.52 -13.20 1.97
N LEU A 105 8.54 -12.43 2.34
CA LEU A 105 9.17 -12.54 3.66
C LEU A 105 8.22 -12.07 4.77
N GLY A 106 7.41 -11.06 4.50
CA GLY A 106 6.38 -10.58 5.43
C GLY A 106 5.33 -11.64 5.73
N VAL A 107 4.89 -12.42 4.73
CA VAL A 107 3.97 -13.56 4.94
C VAL A 107 4.61 -14.61 5.86
N LEU A 108 5.86 -14.97 5.62
CA LEU A 108 6.59 -15.93 6.48
C LEU A 108 6.70 -15.44 7.92
N ARG A 109 7.02 -14.15 8.12
CA ARG A 109 7.11 -13.53 9.46
C ARG A 109 5.74 -13.53 10.16
N LEU A 110 4.67 -13.20 9.46
CA LEU A 110 3.32 -13.21 10.01
C LEU A 110 2.85 -14.62 10.38
N ALA A 111 3.21 -15.62 9.58
CA ALA A 111 2.94 -17.02 9.91
C ALA A 111 3.67 -17.47 11.19
N GLY A 112 4.95 -17.07 11.36
CA GLY A 112 5.69 -17.28 12.58
C GLY A 112 5.07 -16.57 13.79
N LEU A 113 4.70 -15.29 13.62
CA LEU A 113 4.04 -14.50 14.68
C LEU A 113 2.71 -15.15 15.13
N ARG A 114 1.96 -15.74 14.19
CA ARG A 114 0.72 -16.45 14.52
C ARG A 114 0.96 -17.65 15.42
N GLN A 115 2.05 -18.37 15.20
CA GLN A 115 2.41 -19.51 16.08
C GLN A 115 2.76 -19.04 17.49
N GLU A 116 3.47 -17.94 17.62
CA GLU A 116 3.89 -17.36 18.90
C GLU A 116 2.74 -16.61 19.61
N ARG A 117 1.94 -15.84 18.87
CA ARG A 117 0.92 -14.93 19.40
C ARG A 117 -0.38 -14.99 18.60
N PRO A 118 -1.14 -16.08 18.67
CA PRO A 118 -2.33 -16.30 17.85
C PRO A 118 -3.44 -15.24 18.06
N HIS A 119 -3.50 -14.63 19.23
CA HIS A 119 -4.49 -13.59 19.52
C HIS A 119 -4.26 -12.29 18.73
N LEU A 120 -3.01 -11.90 18.47
CA LEU A 120 -2.70 -10.71 17.68
C LEU A 120 -3.08 -10.89 16.21
N CYS A 121 -2.91 -12.11 15.71
CA CYS A 121 -3.19 -12.38 14.30
C CYS A 121 -4.69 -12.41 13.95
N ARG A 122 -5.57 -12.46 14.97
CA ARG A 122 -7.03 -12.36 14.74
C ARG A 122 -7.47 -10.97 14.31
N THR A 123 -6.66 -9.95 14.53
CA THR A 123 -6.93 -8.56 14.15
C THR A 123 -6.16 -8.13 12.91
N ILE A 124 -5.39 -9.04 12.30
CA ILE A 124 -4.62 -8.77 11.09
C ILE A 124 -5.35 -9.38 9.89
N PHE A 125 -5.65 -8.54 8.91
CA PHE A 125 -6.26 -8.93 7.65
C PHE A 125 -5.26 -8.73 6.52
N LEU A 126 -5.00 -9.77 5.74
CA LEU A 126 -4.22 -9.63 4.52
C LEU A 126 -5.10 -9.07 3.40
N VAL A 127 -4.56 -8.14 2.66
CA VAL A 127 -5.23 -7.50 1.51
C VAL A 127 -4.27 -7.46 0.32
N PRO A 128 -4.78 -7.43 -0.91
CA PRO A 128 -3.94 -7.24 -2.08
C PRO A 128 -3.25 -5.87 -2.05
N GLU A 129 -2.02 -5.79 -2.52
CA GLU A 129 -1.29 -4.50 -2.57
C GLU A 129 -2.06 -3.41 -3.32
N PRO A 130 -2.69 -3.65 -4.48
CA PRO A 130 -3.49 -2.63 -5.16
C PRO A 130 -4.65 -2.09 -4.31
N ALA A 131 -5.34 -2.96 -3.55
CA ALA A 131 -6.43 -2.55 -2.66
C ALA A 131 -5.91 -1.67 -1.51
N LEU A 132 -4.76 -2.02 -0.92
CA LEU A 132 -4.09 -1.20 0.09
C LEU A 132 -3.71 0.16 -0.48
N ARG A 133 -3.11 0.21 -1.68
CA ARG A 133 -2.70 1.46 -2.35
C ARG A 133 -3.89 2.37 -2.62
N THR A 134 -4.97 1.84 -3.18
CA THR A 134 -6.19 2.59 -3.44
C THR A 134 -6.73 3.21 -2.16
N PHE A 135 -6.83 2.44 -1.08
CA PHE A 135 -7.27 2.94 0.21
C PHE A 135 -6.37 4.07 0.74
N LEU A 136 -5.05 3.90 0.70
CA LEU A 136 -4.10 4.90 1.18
C LEU A 136 -4.17 6.20 0.39
N VAL A 137 -4.31 6.11 -0.94
CA VAL A 137 -4.46 7.29 -1.81
C VAL A 137 -5.77 8.01 -1.51
N ASP A 138 -6.88 7.30 -1.38
CA ASP A 138 -8.19 7.88 -1.12
C ASP A 138 -8.24 8.62 0.23
N HIS A 139 -7.60 8.07 1.26
CA HIS A 139 -7.70 8.60 2.63
C HIS A 139 -6.60 9.60 2.99
N ALA A 140 -5.38 9.38 2.54
CA ALA A 140 -4.25 10.24 2.89
C ALA A 140 -3.84 11.19 1.75
N GLY A 141 -4.19 10.87 0.50
CA GLY A 141 -3.79 11.63 -0.68
C GLY A 141 -4.15 13.11 -0.59
N PRO A 142 -5.40 13.50 -0.29
CA PRO A 142 -5.80 14.90 -0.21
C PRO A 142 -4.96 15.70 0.80
N ALA A 143 -4.82 15.19 2.02
CA ALA A 143 -4.05 15.86 3.07
C ALA A 143 -2.56 15.99 2.72
N LEU A 144 -1.98 14.96 2.09
CA LEU A 144 -0.58 14.96 1.68
C LEU A 144 -0.33 15.89 0.48
N ILE A 145 -1.28 15.99 -0.45
CA ILE A 145 -1.21 16.95 -1.57
C ILE A 145 -1.24 18.38 -1.03
N ASP A 146 -2.13 18.67 -0.08
CA ASP A 146 -2.21 19.98 0.54
C ASP A 146 -0.93 20.31 1.33
N ALA A 147 -0.38 19.36 2.07
CA ALA A 147 0.90 19.51 2.74
C ALA A 147 2.06 19.75 1.75
N ALA A 148 2.09 19.05 0.62
CA ALA A 148 3.08 19.25 -0.43
C ALA A 148 2.96 20.65 -1.07
N ARG A 149 1.73 21.12 -1.34
CA ARG A 149 1.47 22.47 -1.85
C ARG A 149 1.93 23.56 -0.87
N GLN A 150 1.62 23.38 0.43
CA GLN A 150 2.06 24.33 1.46
C GLN A 150 3.58 24.36 1.60
N ASN A 151 4.23 23.21 1.55
CA ASN A 151 5.69 23.11 1.57
C ASN A 151 6.32 23.77 0.33
N MET A 152 5.76 23.54 -0.86
CA MET A 152 6.22 24.20 -2.08
C MET A 152 6.07 25.75 -1.98
N ALA A 153 4.92 26.23 -1.50
CA ALA A 153 4.71 27.65 -1.28
C ALA A 153 5.66 28.24 -0.24
N ARG A 154 6.04 27.48 0.78
CA ARG A 154 6.96 27.90 1.84
C ARG A 154 8.43 27.95 1.39
N TYR A 155 8.89 26.93 0.66
CA TYR A 155 10.30 26.80 0.26
C TYR A 155 10.60 27.43 -1.11
N TRP A 156 9.60 27.50 -2.00
CA TRP A 156 9.74 28.01 -3.36
C TRP A 156 8.60 28.97 -3.72
N PRO A 157 8.44 30.09 -2.99
CA PRO A 157 7.29 30.98 -3.17
C PRO A 157 7.16 31.55 -4.59
N ARG A 158 8.28 31.68 -5.32
CA ARG A 158 8.27 32.16 -6.73
C ARG A 158 7.90 31.09 -7.75
N ALA A 159 8.10 29.80 -7.41
CA ALA A 159 7.74 28.67 -8.26
C ALA A 159 6.34 28.12 -7.93
N ALA A 160 5.83 28.40 -6.73
CA ALA A 160 4.47 28.04 -6.36
C ALA A 160 3.52 28.96 -7.15
N ALA A 161 2.76 28.40 -8.09
CA ALA A 161 1.71 29.08 -8.85
C ALA A 161 0.57 29.67 -7.98
N GLN A 162 0.71 29.61 -6.66
CA GLN A 162 -0.20 30.13 -5.64
C GLN A 162 0.15 31.53 -5.15
N LEU A 163 0.94 32.31 -5.87
CA LEU A 163 0.86 33.75 -5.69
C LEU A 163 -0.56 34.19 -6.07
N GLU A 164 -1.50 33.93 -5.16
CA GLU A 164 -2.75 34.66 -5.19
C GLU A 164 -2.37 36.13 -5.28
N LEU A 165 -2.74 36.73 -6.38
CA LEU A 165 -2.60 38.18 -6.53
C LEU A 165 -3.27 38.81 -5.31
N THR A 166 -2.49 39.28 -4.36
CA THR A 166 -3.01 39.96 -3.18
C THR A 166 -3.97 41.04 -3.61
N ALA A 167 -5.02 41.29 -2.83
CA ALA A 167 -6.04 42.28 -3.20
C ALA A 167 -5.49 43.58 -3.80
N PRO A 168 -4.41 44.20 -3.26
CA PRO A 168 -3.81 45.42 -3.86
C PRO A 168 -3.23 45.19 -5.27
N VAL A 169 -2.65 43.98 -5.54
CA VAL A 169 -2.11 43.64 -6.86
C VAL A 169 -3.23 43.42 -7.87
N ARG A 170 -4.35 42.78 -7.47
CA ARG A 170 -5.56 42.61 -8.29
C ARG A 170 -6.15 43.97 -8.67
N HIS A 171 -6.24 44.91 -7.72
CA HIS A 171 -6.73 46.26 -7.99
C HIS A 171 -5.78 47.08 -8.89
N GLY A 172 -4.45 46.87 -8.73
CA GLY A 172 -3.46 47.47 -9.61
C GLY A 172 -3.58 47.03 -11.06
N PHE A 173 -3.75 45.72 -11.30
CA PHE A 173 -3.98 45.19 -12.65
C PHE A 173 -5.32 45.66 -13.26
N ALA A 174 -6.39 45.72 -12.47
CA ALA A 174 -7.68 46.24 -12.91
C ALA A 174 -7.59 47.72 -13.30
N ALA A 175 -6.86 48.56 -12.54
CA ALA A 175 -6.65 49.96 -12.84
C ALA A 175 -5.84 50.16 -14.14
N ILE A 176 -4.81 49.34 -14.40
CA ILE A 176 -4.02 49.41 -15.64
C ILE A 176 -4.88 49.06 -16.87
N LEU A 177 -5.75 48.05 -16.76
CA LEU A 177 -6.65 47.64 -17.84
C LEU A 177 -7.73 48.68 -18.17
N VAL A 178 -8.18 49.45 -17.18
CA VAL A 178 -9.17 50.52 -17.38
C VAL A 178 -8.55 51.80 -17.94
N LEU A 179 -7.26 52.05 -17.66
CA LEU A 179 -6.54 53.26 -18.10
C LEU A 179 -5.75 53.05 -19.39
N ALA A 180 -5.70 51.85 -19.96
CA ALA A 180 -5.10 51.62 -21.28
C ALA A 180 -6.02 52.22 -22.35
N PRO A 181 -5.61 53.28 -23.08
CA PRO A 181 -6.44 53.82 -24.14
C PRO A 181 -6.56 52.79 -25.28
N LEU A 182 -7.76 52.67 -25.83
CA LEU A 182 -8.06 51.99 -27.07
C LEU A 182 -7.35 52.63 -28.25
#